data_83e8bfff35a776dac5d4e7be8da2d71c
#
_entry.id   83e8bfff35a776dac5d4e7be8da2d71c
#
_cell.length_a   1.000
_cell.length_b   1.000
_cell.length_c   1.000
_cell.angle_alpha   90.00
_cell.angle_beta   90.00
_cell.angle_gamma   90.00
#
_symmetry.space_group_name_H-M   'P 1'
#
loop_
_entity.id
_entity.type
_entity.pdbx_description
1 polymer ?
#
loop_
_entity_poly.entity_id
_entity_poly.type
_entity_poly.pdbx_seq_one_letter_code
_entity_poly.pdbx_strand_id
1 'polypeptide(L)'
;SYLHPLSEDRVLGIGEEDGRVKAVVFDVSDPENPTVEDDYILDERWSAIRQSHHAFLIDRKHGVFFLPGRESGYIFGYESGLELKKVVDVERAQRAIYLNDYLYVFGESAVVVVDETNWERVTTVELPAMQYRSVAADGPSRE
;
A
#
# COMPACT_ATOMS: atom_id res chain seq x y z
N SER A 1 1.73 7.07 12.81
CA SER A 1 0.58 7.29 11.94
C SER A 1 0.97 8.10 10.73
N TYR A 2 0.20 7.94 9.66
CA TYR A 2 0.42 8.64 8.40
C TYR A 2 -0.87 9.35 8.01
N LEU A 3 -0.73 10.55 7.44
CA LEU A 3 -1.86 11.31 6.92
C LEU A 3 -1.61 11.63 5.47
N HIS A 4 -2.62 11.39 4.63
CA HIS A 4 -2.51 11.61 3.20
C HIS A 4 -3.77 12.29 2.68
N PRO A 5 -3.66 13.43 2.03
CA PRO A 5 -4.84 14.04 1.42
C PRO A 5 -5.33 13.17 0.25
N LEU A 6 -6.62 12.89 0.24
CA LEU A 6 -7.25 12.16 -0.86
C LEU A 6 -7.83 13.13 -1.88
N SER A 7 -8.33 14.26 -1.39
CA SER A 7 -8.91 15.32 -2.21
C SER A 7 -8.86 16.60 -1.39
N GLU A 8 -9.50 17.65 -1.90
CA GLU A 8 -9.58 18.92 -1.16
C GLU A 8 -10.36 18.79 0.14
N ASP A 9 -11.29 17.81 0.20
CA ASP A 9 -12.21 17.67 1.31
C ASP A 9 -12.00 16.41 2.14
N ARG A 10 -11.05 15.56 1.78
CA ARG A 10 -10.90 14.25 2.42
C ARG A 10 -9.45 13.94 2.73
N VAL A 11 -9.22 13.40 3.92
CA VAL A 11 -7.89 12.98 4.36
C VAL A 11 -7.93 11.53 4.81
N LEU A 12 -6.97 10.75 4.37
CA LEU A 12 -6.79 9.38 4.82
C LEU A 12 -5.79 9.38 5.96
N GLY A 13 -6.17 8.77 7.08
CA GLY A 13 -5.27 8.51 8.19
C GLY A 13 -5.01 7.02 8.29
N ILE A 14 -3.75 6.65 8.45
CA ILE A 14 -3.35 5.26 8.73
C ILE A 14 -2.69 5.26 10.09
N GLY A 15 -3.23 4.50 11.01
CA GLY A 15 -2.72 4.42 12.37
C GLY A 15 -2.97 3.05 12.96
N GLU A 16 -3.00 3.00 14.28
CA GLU A 16 -3.24 1.72 14.95
C GLU A 16 -4.36 1.82 15.97
N GLU A 17 -5.00 0.68 16.19
CA GLU A 17 -5.93 0.51 17.27
C GLU A 17 -5.71 -0.89 17.82
N ASP A 18 -5.35 -0.98 19.09
CA ASP A 18 -5.03 -2.24 19.78
C ASP A 18 -3.97 -3.07 19.03
N GLY A 19 -2.96 -2.40 18.50
CA GLY A 19 -1.86 -3.04 17.78
C GLY A 19 -2.16 -3.40 16.33
N ARG A 20 -3.39 -3.20 15.90
CA ARG A 20 -3.78 -3.47 14.51
C ARG A 20 -3.79 -2.20 13.70
N VAL A 21 -3.68 -2.38 12.40
CA VAL A 21 -3.73 -1.27 11.45
C VAL A 21 -5.17 -0.78 11.31
N LYS A 22 -5.33 0.53 11.41
CA LYS A 22 -6.62 1.18 11.22
C LYS A 22 -6.49 2.24 10.14
N ALA A 23 -7.37 2.19 9.16
CA ALA A 23 -7.52 3.22 8.14
C ALA A 23 -8.76 4.05 8.47
N VAL A 24 -8.64 5.36 8.35
CA VAL A 24 -9.75 6.28 8.65
C VAL A 24 -9.81 7.31 7.53
N VAL A 25 -10.98 7.56 7.02
CA VAL A 25 -11.20 8.67 6.11
C VAL A 25 -11.93 9.77 6.87
N PHE A 26 -11.33 10.96 6.86
CA PHE A 26 -11.90 12.14 7.48
C PHE A 26 -12.50 13.03 6.42
N ASP A 27 -13.69 13.53 6.70
CA ASP A 27 -14.32 14.60 5.92
C ASP A 27 -13.88 15.92 6.54
N VAL A 28 -13.12 16.68 5.78
CA VAL A 28 -12.61 17.99 6.23
C VAL A 28 -13.18 19.13 5.39
N SER A 29 -14.36 18.91 4.79
CA SER A 29 -15.02 19.94 4.00
C SER A 29 -15.36 21.18 4.84
N ASP A 30 -15.68 20.95 6.12
CA ASP A 30 -15.84 22.05 7.08
C ASP A 30 -14.63 22.02 8.00
N PRO A 31 -13.67 22.94 7.84
CA PRO A 31 -12.44 22.93 8.64
C PRO A 31 -12.67 23.15 10.13
N GLU A 32 -13.82 23.68 10.51
CA GLU A 32 -14.14 23.86 11.91
C GLU A 32 -14.77 22.63 12.54
N ASN A 33 -15.24 21.69 11.72
CA ASN A 33 -15.91 20.48 12.20
C ASN A 33 -15.51 19.27 11.37
N PRO A 34 -14.24 18.83 11.46
CA PRO A 34 -13.85 17.59 10.76
C PRO A 34 -14.57 16.40 11.37
N THR A 35 -15.00 15.49 10.52
CA THR A 35 -15.73 14.30 10.94
C THR A 35 -15.10 13.05 10.36
N VAL A 36 -15.38 11.90 10.96
CA VAL A 36 -14.98 10.61 10.41
C VAL A 36 -16.04 10.20 9.40
N GLU A 37 -15.61 9.99 8.17
CA GLU A 37 -16.49 9.50 7.12
C GLU A 37 -16.63 7.99 7.20
N ASP A 38 -15.51 7.28 7.37
CA ASP A 38 -15.49 5.82 7.45
C ASP A 38 -14.18 5.36 8.09
N ASP A 39 -14.19 4.16 8.64
CA ASP A 39 -12.97 3.56 9.16
C ASP A 39 -12.96 2.06 8.89
N TYR A 40 -11.77 1.47 8.97
CA TYR A 40 -11.58 0.04 8.71
C TYR A 40 -10.39 -0.44 9.53
N ILE A 41 -10.59 -1.53 10.28
CA ILE A 41 -9.51 -2.15 11.04
C ILE A 41 -9.08 -3.41 10.30
N LEU A 42 -7.80 -3.47 9.93
CA LEU A 42 -7.26 -4.63 9.25
C LEU A 42 -6.78 -5.66 10.26
N ASP A 43 -6.82 -6.91 9.84
CA ASP A 43 -6.20 -7.98 10.61
C ASP A 43 -4.71 -8.05 10.25
N GLU A 44 -4.01 -6.95 10.54
CA GLU A 44 -2.59 -6.80 10.25
C GLU A 44 -1.96 -6.00 11.38
N ARG A 45 -0.76 -6.38 11.76
CA ARG A 45 -0.05 -5.69 12.83
C ARG A 45 0.52 -4.37 12.35
N TRP A 46 0.37 -3.35 13.17
CA TRP A 46 0.91 -2.02 12.87
C TRP A 46 2.42 -2.06 12.63
N SER A 47 3.14 -2.91 13.38
CA SER A 47 4.58 -3.02 13.23
C SER A 47 5.01 -3.45 11.83
N ALA A 48 4.22 -4.30 11.19
CA ALA A 48 4.52 -4.75 9.83
C ALA A 48 4.41 -3.61 8.81
N ILE A 49 3.37 -2.80 8.95
CA ILE A 49 3.13 -1.67 8.05
C ILE A 49 4.23 -0.61 8.20
N ARG A 50 4.63 -0.35 9.44
CA ARG A 50 5.66 0.65 9.70
C ARG A 50 6.96 0.37 9.00
N GLN A 51 7.28 -0.89 8.81
CA GLN A 51 8.54 -1.27 8.16
C GLN A 51 8.48 -1.15 6.65
N SER A 52 7.28 -1.14 6.09
CA SER A 52 7.08 -1.16 4.64
C SER A 52 6.40 0.09 4.11
N HIS A 53 6.53 1.21 4.81
CA HIS A 53 5.81 2.43 4.44
C HIS A 53 6.17 2.96 3.05
N HIS A 54 7.33 2.59 2.53
CA HIS A 54 7.74 2.99 1.16
C HIS A 54 6.85 2.37 0.09
N ALA A 55 6.19 1.26 0.40
CA ALA A 55 5.31 0.60 -0.55
C ALA A 55 3.89 1.16 -0.52
N PHE A 56 3.59 2.09 0.40
CA PHE A 56 2.29 2.75 0.42
C PHE A 56 2.13 3.61 -0.84
N LEU A 57 0.95 3.56 -1.45
CA LEU A 57 0.70 4.26 -2.71
C LEU A 57 -0.77 4.69 -2.77
N ILE A 58 -1.00 5.91 -3.22
CA ILE A 58 -2.35 6.39 -3.55
C ILE A 58 -2.43 6.53 -5.06
N ASP A 59 -3.41 5.86 -5.66
CA ASP A 59 -3.70 5.92 -7.08
C ASP A 59 -5.01 6.67 -7.26
N ARG A 60 -4.92 7.95 -7.53
CA ARG A 60 -6.10 8.81 -7.64
C ARG A 60 -6.89 8.55 -8.92
N LYS A 61 -6.23 8.06 -9.95
CA LYS A 61 -6.91 7.73 -11.19
C LYS A 61 -7.94 6.64 -10.98
N HIS A 62 -7.61 5.65 -10.17
CA HIS A 62 -8.46 4.49 -9.93
C HIS A 62 -9.20 4.54 -8.60
N GLY A 63 -9.00 5.61 -7.82
CA GLY A 63 -9.70 5.80 -6.56
C GLY A 63 -9.34 4.77 -5.51
N VAL A 64 -8.07 4.36 -5.46
CA VAL A 64 -7.61 3.33 -4.53
C VAL A 64 -6.32 3.74 -3.85
N PHE A 65 -6.02 3.07 -2.74
CA PHE A 65 -4.68 3.11 -2.18
C PHE A 65 -4.21 1.69 -1.87
N PHE A 66 -2.89 1.53 -1.91
CA PHE A 66 -2.25 0.27 -1.59
C PHE A 66 -1.59 0.38 -0.23
N LEU A 67 -1.85 -0.60 0.63
CA LEU A 67 -1.31 -0.63 1.98
C LEU A 67 -0.48 -1.90 2.11
N PRO A 68 0.84 -1.78 2.35
CA PRO A 68 1.68 -2.95 2.47
C PRO A 68 1.47 -3.65 3.82
N GLY A 69 1.45 -4.97 3.80
CA GLY A 69 1.44 -5.79 4.99
C GLY A 69 2.66 -6.67 5.01
N ARG A 70 2.72 -7.58 5.96
CA ARG A 70 3.87 -8.46 6.11
C ARG A 70 3.91 -9.55 5.04
N GLU A 71 2.80 -10.21 4.82
CA GLU A 71 2.71 -11.31 3.86
C GLU A 71 1.68 -11.03 2.77
N SER A 72 1.02 -9.89 2.86
CA SER A 72 0.00 -9.48 1.90
C SER A 72 0.02 -7.98 1.76
N GLY A 73 -0.42 -7.51 0.61
CA GLY A 73 -0.73 -6.11 0.43
C GLY A 73 -2.23 -5.96 0.27
N TYR A 74 -2.74 -4.79 0.57
CA TYR A 74 -4.17 -4.53 0.58
C TYR A 74 -4.51 -3.37 -0.34
N ILE A 75 -5.46 -3.58 -1.23
CA ILE A 75 -5.93 -2.52 -2.12
C ILE A 75 -7.31 -2.10 -1.63
N PHE A 76 -7.41 -0.84 -1.24
CA PHE A 76 -8.67 -0.25 -0.77
C PHE A 76 -9.18 0.78 -1.75
N GLY A 77 -10.47 0.69 -2.06
CA GLY A 77 -11.17 1.79 -2.72
C GLY A 77 -11.60 2.80 -1.67
N TYR A 78 -11.61 4.08 -2.05
CA TYR A 78 -11.97 5.13 -1.11
C TYR A 78 -13.02 6.10 -1.68
N GLU A 79 -13.60 5.79 -2.81
CA GLU A 79 -14.52 6.73 -3.46
C GLU A 79 -15.84 6.88 -2.70
N SER A 80 -16.33 5.80 -2.10
CA SER A 80 -17.56 5.86 -1.31
C SER A 80 -17.37 5.10 -0.01
N GLY A 81 -16.55 5.67 0.87
CA GLY A 81 -16.11 5.00 2.09
C GLY A 81 -14.91 4.13 1.82
N LEU A 82 -14.61 3.21 2.71
CA LEU A 82 -13.46 2.31 2.58
C LEU A 82 -13.96 0.93 2.20
N GLU A 83 -13.45 0.42 1.07
CA GLU A 83 -13.81 -0.90 0.59
C GLU A 83 -12.55 -1.68 0.24
N LEU A 84 -12.38 -2.85 0.85
CA LEU A 84 -11.25 -3.71 0.52
C LEU A 84 -11.52 -4.36 -0.83
N LYS A 85 -10.75 -3.96 -1.85
CA LYS A 85 -10.91 -4.45 -3.21
C LYS A 85 -10.17 -5.74 -3.46
N LYS A 86 -8.98 -5.88 -2.89
CA LYS A 86 -8.12 -7.01 -3.18
C LYS A 86 -7.08 -7.18 -2.10
N VAL A 87 -6.81 -8.43 -1.75
CA VAL A 87 -5.64 -8.80 -0.95
C VAL A 87 -4.63 -9.42 -1.91
N VAL A 88 -3.44 -8.86 -1.94
CA VAL A 88 -2.38 -9.31 -2.84
C VAL A 88 -1.38 -10.13 -2.03
N ASP A 89 -1.18 -11.38 -2.43
CA ASP A 89 -0.20 -12.23 -1.77
C ASP A 89 1.20 -11.81 -2.21
N VAL A 90 1.91 -11.16 -1.33
CA VAL A 90 3.28 -10.71 -1.60
C VAL A 90 4.00 -10.59 -0.26
N GLU A 91 5.15 -11.25 -0.15
CA GLU A 91 5.96 -11.14 1.05
C GLU A 91 6.74 -9.84 1.01
N ARG A 92 6.59 -9.08 2.06
CA ARG A 92 7.36 -7.85 2.29
C ARG A 92 7.35 -6.93 1.10
N ALA A 93 6.19 -6.37 0.82
CA ALA A 93 6.05 -5.40 -0.25
C ALA A 93 7.05 -4.25 -0.05
N GLN A 94 7.86 -3.99 -1.05
CA GLN A 94 8.91 -2.97 -1.00
C GLN A 94 8.55 -1.75 -1.82
N ARG A 95 7.80 -1.95 -2.88
CA ARG A 95 7.33 -0.87 -3.75
C ARG A 95 6.02 -1.28 -4.38
N ALA A 96 5.18 -0.30 -4.62
CA ALA A 96 4.00 -0.48 -5.46
C ALA A 96 3.96 0.69 -6.40
N ILE A 97 3.74 0.42 -7.67
CA ILE A 97 3.59 1.47 -8.68
C ILE A 97 2.40 1.13 -9.54
N TYR A 98 1.74 2.16 -10.04
CA TYR A 98 0.70 1.94 -11.05
C TYR A 98 1.18 2.51 -12.38
N LEU A 99 0.84 1.81 -13.44
CA LEU A 99 1.19 2.24 -14.79
C LEU A 99 0.03 1.84 -15.69
N ASN A 100 -0.58 2.83 -16.30
CA ASN A 100 -1.81 2.66 -17.06
C ASN A 100 -2.90 2.10 -16.12
N ASP A 101 -3.41 0.92 -16.42
CA ASP A 101 -4.46 0.31 -15.61
C ASP A 101 -3.97 -0.92 -14.85
N TYR A 102 -2.68 -0.95 -14.53
CA TYR A 102 -2.09 -2.07 -13.79
C TYR A 102 -1.32 -1.57 -12.58
N LEU A 103 -1.46 -2.31 -11.50
CA LEU A 103 -0.69 -2.08 -10.29
C LEU A 103 0.38 -3.17 -10.19
N TYR A 104 1.61 -2.74 -10.02
CA TYR A 104 2.77 -3.63 -9.88
C TYR A 104 3.24 -3.58 -8.45
N VAL A 105 3.17 -4.71 -7.76
CA VAL A 105 3.60 -4.79 -6.37
C VAL A 105 4.89 -5.60 -6.31
N PHE A 106 5.97 -4.93 -5.92
CA PHE A 106 7.29 -5.55 -5.83
C PHE A 106 7.52 -6.00 -4.40
N GLY A 107 7.61 -7.29 -4.22
CA GLY A 107 7.96 -7.88 -2.93
C GLY A 107 9.42 -8.28 -2.88
N GLU A 108 9.75 -9.04 -1.85
CA GLU A 108 11.13 -9.49 -1.65
C GLU A 108 11.58 -10.46 -2.74
N SER A 109 10.70 -11.33 -3.20
CA SER A 109 11.05 -12.37 -4.15
C SER A 109 10.12 -12.47 -5.34
N ALA A 110 9.18 -11.55 -5.49
CA ALA A 110 8.22 -11.64 -6.59
C ALA A 110 7.62 -10.29 -6.91
N VAL A 111 7.13 -10.16 -8.13
CA VAL A 111 6.32 -9.03 -8.56
C VAL A 111 4.94 -9.57 -8.88
N VAL A 112 3.93 -9.00 -8.26
CA VAL A 112 2.54 -9.34 -8.54
C VAL A 112 1.92 -8.21 -9.33
N VAL A 113 1.29 -8.54 -10.45
CA VAL A 113 0.62 -7.55 -11.30
C VAL A 113 -0.88 -7.73 -11.16
N VAL A 114 -1.57 -6.64 -10.86
CA VAL A 114 -3.02 -6.62 -10.66
C VAL A 114 -3.64 -5.68 -11.69
N ASP A 115 -4.70 -6.14 -12.34
CA ASP A 115 -5.48 -5.33 -13.27
C ASP A 115 -6.39 -4.41 -12.46
N GLU A 116 -6.24 -3.12 -12.63
CA GLU A 116 -6.99 -2.14 -11.86
C GLU A 116 -8.41 -1.88 -12.40
N THR A 117 -8.82 -2.56 -13.44
CA THR A 117 -10.19 -2.47 -13.93
C THR A 117 -11.08 -3.54 -13.30
N ASN A 118 -10.53 -4.68 -12.93
CA ASN A 118 -11.31 -5.77 -12.34
C ASN A 118 -10.72 -6.32 -11.04
N TRP A 119 -9.56 -5.81 -10.64
CA TRP A 119 -8.85 -6.18 -9.40
C TRP A 119 -8.41 -7.64 -9.37
N GLU A 120 -8.22 -8.23 -10.54
CA GLU A 120 -7.74 -9.59 -10.63
C GLU A 120 -6.24 -9.61 -10.86
N ARG A 121 -5.60 -10.62 -10.30
CA ARG A 121 -4.19 -10.82 -10.54
C ARG A 121 -3.97 -11.24 -11.99
N VAL A 122 -3.10 -10.53 -12.67
CA VAL A 122 -2.73 -10.85 -14.05
C VAL A 122 -1.65 -11.91 -14.08
N THR A 123 -0.60 -11.71 -13.30
CA THR A 123 0.53 -12.62 -13.26
C THR A 123 1.37 -12.37 -12.01
N THR A 124 2.21 -13.34 -11.70
CA THR A 124 3.24 -13.21 -10.68
C THR A 124 4.56 -13.61 -11.32
N VAL A 125 5.55 -12.74 -11.21
CA VAL A 125 6.90 -13.03 -11.72
C VAL A 125 7.81 -13.23 -10.51
N GLU A 126 8.41 -14.39 -10.43
CA GLU A 126 9.37 -14.65 -9.36
C GLU A 126 10.69 -14.01 -9.71
N LEU A 127 11.27 -13.33 -8.74
CA LEU A 127 12.55 -12.69 -8.91
C LEU A 127 13.62 -13.60 -8.34
N PRO A 128 14.78 -13.71 -9.01
CA PRO A 128 15.90 -14.41 -8.39
C PRO A 128 16.27 -13.69 -7.11
N ALA A 129 16.83 -14.42 -6.16
CA ALA A 129 17.23 -13.84 -4.89
C ALA A 129 18.11 -12.65 -5.16
N MET A 130 17.55 -11.46 -4.94
CA MET A 130 18.30 -10.24 -5.14
C MET A 130 19.13 -10.04 -3.93
N GLN A 131 20.38 -10.29 -4.08
CA GLN A 131 21.26 -9.96 -3.02
C GLN A 131 21.65 -8.54 -3.18
N TYR A 132 21.09 -7.74 -2.40
CA TYR A 132 21.46 -6.37 -2.37
C TYR A 132 22.75 -6.18 -1.71
N ARG A 133 23.69 -7.01 -1.98
CA ARG A 133 24.96 -6.67 -1.50
C ARG A 133 25.33 -5.37 -2.02
N SER A 134 25.95 -4.60 -1.22
CA SER A 134 26.36 -3.32 -1.65
C SER A 134 27.29 -3.48 -2.83
N VAL A 135 26.96 -2.82 -3.88
CA VAL A 135 27.81 -2.77 -5.05
C VAL A 135 29.16 -2.21 -4.67
N ALA A 136 29.20 -1.34 -3.69
CA ALA A 136 30.46 -0.77 -3.23
C ALA A 136 31.36 -1.83 -2.61
N ALA A 137 30.79 -2.81 -1.92
CA ALA A 137 31.59 -3.86 -1.35
C ALA A 137 32.13 -4.77 -2.43
N ASP A 138 31.39 -4.95 -3.48
CA ASP A 138 31.77 -5.85 -4.55
C ASP A 138 32.71 -5.21 -5.56
N GLY A 139 32.44 -3.96 -5.86
CA GLY A 139 33.11 -3.31 -6.96
C GLY A 139 34.63 -3.32 -6.87
N PRO A 140 35.20 -2.62 -5.91
CA PRO A 140 36.65 -2.52 -5.88
C PRO A 140 37.34 -3.81 -5.52
N SER A 141 36.73 -4.63 -4.73
CA SER A 141 37.40 -5.84 -4.31
C SER A 141 37.57 -6.85 -5.42
N ARG A 142 36.95 -6.65 -6.53
CA ARG A 142 37.09 -7.57 -7.63
C ARG A 142 38.27 -7.35 -8.46
N GLU A 143 38.93 -6.26 -8.25
CA GLU A 143 40.14 -5.96 -9.04
C GLU A 143 41.36 -6.79 -8.59
#